data_7cbf7129d9fac0c89513060a7923888c
#
_entry.id   7cbf7129d9fac0c89513060a7923888c
#
_cell.length_a   1.000
_cell.length_b   1.000
_cell.length_c   1.000
_cell.angle_alpha   90.00
_cell.angle_beta   90.00
_cell.angle_gamma   90.00
#
_symmetry.space_group_name_H-M   'P 1'
#
loop_
_entity.id
_entity.type
_entity.pdbx_description
1 polymer ?
#
loop_
_entity_poly.entity_id
_entity_poly.type
_entity_poly.pdbx_seq_one_letter_code
_entity_poly.pdbx_strand_id
1 'polypeptide(L)'
;MVTIKEKVFTDVLVIGGGGAACTAAVASARKGADTVLVSKGKIGNSGNTIMIGGSYGMDGESAFYEYHIPEADPSFTKEDLFRSICNDGFNLSDQNMVEQFVEESPRIVYEVREWGREAGQHYKFYRPGNWDVSGRGMGRSLLKGVEKEGSIRLYEDVMIIGLLKNGDRVTGAVGMDLYEGCLLQFEAKEVVLGTGGYQPYSLKNTNSDMTGDGQAMAYRAGARLA
;
A
#
# COMPACT_ATOMS: atom_id res chain seq x y z
N MET A 1 -24.57 -24.01 6.76
CA MET A 1 -23.89 -23.43 7.95
C MET A 1 -22.52 -22.98 7.47
N VAL A 2 -22.18 -21.70 7.58
CA VAL A 2 -20.85 -21.22 7.17
C VAL A 2 -19.85 -21.62 8.25
N THR A 3 -18.83 -22.37 7.88
CA THR A 3 -17.82 -22.89 8.82
C THR A 3 -16.49 -22.16 8.63
N ILE A 4 -15.76 -21.98 9.73
CA ILE A 4 -14.37 -21.53 9.66
C ILE A 4 -13.54 -22.74 9.19
N LYS A 5 -12.91 -22.57 8.01
CA LYS A 5 -12.07 -23.60 7.39
C LYS A 5 -10.68 -23.61 7.99
N GLU A 6 -10.14 -22.43 8.28
CA GLU A 6 -8.77 -22.24 8.73
C GLU A 6 -8.66 -21.12 9.78
N LYS A 7 -7.79 -21.34 10.76
CA LYS A 7 -7.33 -20.29 11.70
C LYS A 7 -5.85 -20.02 11.46
N VAL A 8 -5.54 -18.79 11.20
CA VAL A 8 -4.20 -18.29 10.88
C VAL A 8 -3.71 -17.40 12.01
N PHE A 9 -2.54 -17.69 12.55
CA PHE A 9 -1.89 -16.86 13.57
C PHE A 9 -0.72 -16.11 12.95
N THR A 10 -0.54 -14.84 13.35
CA THR A 10 0.52 -13.98 12.84
C THR A 10 0.86 -12.87 13.82
N ASP A 11 2.03 -12.25 13.69
CA ASP A 11 2.35 -11.04 14.46
C ASP A 11 1.65 -9.82 13.84
N VAL A 12 1.76 -9.69 12.50
CA VAL A 12 1.19 -8.56 11.75
C VAL A 12 0.30 -9.09 10.62
N LEU A 13 -0.97 -8.72 10.66
CA LEU A 13 -1.92 -8.93 9.57
C LEU A 13 -2.04 -7.64 8.75
N VAL A 14 -1.63 -7.69 7.50
CA VAL A 14 -1.78 -6.59 6.54
C VAL A 14 -2.93 -6.88 5.61
N ILE A 15 -3.92 -5.98 5.53
CA ILE A 15 -5.12 -6.13 4.73
C ILE A 15 -5.09 -5.18 3.54
N GLY A 16 -5.03 -5.73 2.34
CA GLY A 16 -4.94 -5.03 1.06
C GLY A 16 -3.84 -5.58 0.17
N GLY A 17 -3.82 -5.23 -1.10
CA GLY A 17 -2.83 -5.70 -2.09
C GLY A 17 -2.18 -4.56 -2.90
N GLY A 18 -2.44 -3.30 -2.52
CA GLY A 18 -1.89 -2.11 -3.16
C GLY A 18 -0.56 -1.64 -2.56
N GLY A 19 -0.09 -0.46 -2.97
CA GLY A 19 1.18 0.11 -2.56
C GLY A 19 1.39 0.14 -1.05
N ALA A 20 0.43 0.72 -0.31
CA ALA A 20 0.52 0.84 1.14
C ALA A 20 0.60 -0.53 1.85
N ALA A 21 -0.20 -1.50 1.42
CA ALA A 21 -0.20 -2.83 2.02
C ALA A 21 1.10 -3.59 1.72
N CYS A 22 1.55 -3.61 0.47
CA CYS A 22 2.78 -4.30 0.09
C CYS A 22 4.00 -3.73 0.83
N THR A 23 4.14 -2.41 0.90
CA THR A 23 5.26 -1.76 1.60
C THR A 23 5.19 -1.97 3.11
N ALA A 24 4.00 -1.96 3.71
CA ALA A 24 3.82 -2.28 5.13
C ALA A 24 4.18 -3.74 5.44
N ALA A 25 3.79 -4.69 4.59
CA ALA A 25 4.14 -6.09 4.76
C ALA A 25 5.66 -6.31 4.66
N VAL A 26 6.32 -5.71 3.67
CA VAL A 26 7.78 -5.74 3.53
C VAL A 26 8.46 -5.15 4.76
N ALA A 27 8.01 -3.98 5.23
CA ALA A 27 8.59 -3.32 6.39
C ALA A 27 8.43 -4.16 7.68
N SER A 28 7.28 -4.82 7.84
CA SER A 28 7.01 -5.71 8.99
C SER A 28 7.91 -6.94 8.95
N ALA A 29 7.99 -7.62 7.82
CA ALA A 29 8.83 -8.81 7.65
C ALA A 29 10.31 -8.53 7.88
N ARG A 30 10.83 -7.41 7.40
CA ARG A 30 12.21 -6.97 7.62
C ARG A 30 12.55 -6.70 9.08
N LYS A 31 11.55 -6.38 9.90
CA LYS A 31 11.71 -6.26 11.36
C LYS A 31 11.59 -7.60 12.10
N GLY A 32 11.48 -8.71 11.35
CA GLY A 32 11.41 -10.06 11.91
C GLY A 32 10.01 -10.48 12.39
N ALA A 33 8.97 -9.70 12.07
CA ALA A 33 7.60 -10.08 12.42
C ALA A 33 7.08 -11.19 11.49
N ASP A 34 6.41 -12.18 12.04
CA ASP A 34 5.60 -13.11 11.25
C ASP A 34 4.46 -12.32 10.59
N THR A 35 4.47 -12.24 9.28
CA THR A 35 3.61 -11.33 8.52
C THR A 35 2.71 -12.07 7.55
N VAL A 36 1.43 -11.78 7.61
CA VAL A 36 0.42 -12.20 6.65
C VAL A 36 -0.06 -10.99 5.84
N LEU A 37 -0.06 -11.13 4.53
CA LEU A 37 -0.64 -10.16 3.59
C LEU A 37 -1.88 -10.79 2.95
N VAL A 38 -3.06 -10.21 3.19
CA VAL A 38 -4.33 -10.70 2.68
C VAL A 38 -4.98 -9.69 1.75
N SER A 39 -5.44 -10.14 0.58
CA SER A 39 -6.07 -9.28 -0.43
C SER A 39 -7.31 -9.95 -1.04
N LYS A 40 -8.34 -9.16 -1.31
CA LYS A 40 -9.54 -9.64 -2.02
C LYS A 40 -9.32 -9.91 -3.51
N GLY A 41 -8.18 -9.50 -4.05
CA GLY A 41 -7.77 -9.80 -5.43
C GLY A 41 -6.30 -10.20 -5.48
N LYS A 42 -5.76 -10.32 -6.67
CA LYS A 42 -4.37 -10.69 -6.87
C LYS A 42 -3.43 -9.54 -6.56
N ILE A 43 -2.44 -9.77 -5.72
CA ILE A 43 -1.42 -8.78 -5.35
C ILE A 43 -0.65 -8.39 -6.61
N GLY A 44 -0.48 -7.07 -6.81
CA GLY A 44 0.17 -6.52 -8.00
C GLY A 44 -0.64 -6.59 -9.29
N ASN A 45 -1.84 -7.19 -9.28
CA ASN A 45 -2.72 -7.33 -10.45
C ASN A 45 -4.17 -6.89 -10.20
N SER A 46 -4.46 -6.32 -9.05
CA SER A 46 -5.80 -5.83 -8.67
C SER A 46 -5.70 -4.51 -7.91
N GLY A 47 -6.85 -3.90 -7.66
CA GLY A 47 -6.95 -2.64 -6.94
C GLY A 47 -6.53 -1.42 -7.77
N ASN A 48 -6.52 -0.25 -7.13
CA ASN A 48 -6.30 1.01 -7.82
C ASN A 48 -4.83 1.25 -8.23
N THR A 49 -3.88 0.60 -7.58
CA THR A 49 -2.45 0.75 -7.89
C THR A 49 -2.12 0.37 -9.34
N ILE A 50 -2.79 -0.63 -9.90
CA ILE A 50 -2.57 -1.02 -11.30
C ILE A 50 -3.25 -0.09 -12.31
N MET A 51 -4.07 0.83 -11.85
CA MET A 51 -4.80 1.80 -12.69
C MET A 51 -4.09 3.15 -12.77
N ILE A 52 -3.00 3.34 -12.04
CA ILE A 52 -2.24 4.59 -12.11
C ILE A 52 -1.67 4.77 -13.53
N GLY A 53 -1.74 6.00 -14.01
CA GLY A 53 -1.15 6.42 -15.28
C GLY A 53 -0.18 7.58 -15.08
N GLY A 54 0.43 7.66 -13.91
CA GLY A 54 1.21 8.82 -13.51
C GLY A 54 2.55 8.49 -12.89
N SER A 55 3.25 9.53 -12.57
CA SER A 55 4.55 9.49 -11.94
C SER A 55 4.44 9.42 -10.42
N TYR A 56 5.44 8.87 -9.79
CA TYR A 56 5.71 8.99 -8.38
C TYR A 56 7.16 9.42 -8.18
N GLY A 57 7.45 10.12 -7.12
CA GLY A 57 8.76 10.74 -7.04
C GLY A 57 9.18 11.15 -5.64
N MET A 58 10.33 11.78 -5.63
CA MET A 58 10.99 12.40 -4.50
C MET A 58 11.42 13.82 -4.88
N ASP A 59 12.00 14.54 -3.94
CA ASP A 59 12.67 15.79 -4.25
C ASP A 59 13.87 15.57 -5.20
N GLY A 60 14.19 16.61 -5.98
CA GLY A 60 15.25 16.53 -6.97
C GLY A 60 16.65 16.57 -6.34
N GLU A 61 16.80 17.23 -5.18
CA GLU A 61 18.06 17.30 -4.44
C GLU A 61 18.51 15.91 -3.98
N SER A 62 17.64 15.16 -3.29
CA SER A 62 17.94 13.77 -2.90
C SER A 62 18.16 12.88 -4.11
N ALA A 63 17.34 13.00 -5.15
CA ALA A 63 17.53 12.23 -6.38
C ALA A 63 18.91 12.44 -6.99
N PHE A 64 19.41 13.66 -7.00
CA PHE A 64 20.71 13.99 -7.59
C PHE A 64 21.88 13.59 -6.68
N TYR A 65 21.88 14.03 -5.41
CA TYR A 65 23.03 13.85 -4.52
C TYR A 65 23.08 12.49 -3.83
N GLU A 66 21.94 11.95 -3.41
CA GLU A 66 21.90 10.68 -2.67
C GLU A 66 21.80 9.47 -3.59
N TYR A 67 20.99 9.57 -4.64
CA TYR A 67 20.72 8.45 -5.55
C TYR A 67 21.42 8.57 -6.91
N HIS A 68 22.23 9.60 -7.10
CA HIS A 68 23.10 9.80 -8.26
C HIS A 68 22.36 9.74 -9.60
N ILE A 69 21.19 10.39 -9.66
CA ILE A 69 20.40 10.52 -10.88
C ILE A 69 20.80 11.83 -11.59
N PRO A 70 21.62 11.78 -12.65
CA PRO A 70 22.20 13.00 -13.24
C PRO A 70 21.15 13.90 -13.94
N GLU A 71 19.99 13.35 -14.29
CA GLU A 71 18.89 14.08 -14.90
C GLU A 71 18.01 14.83 -13.89
N ALA A 72 18.17 14.56 -12.60
CA ALA A 72 17.40 15.21 -11.54
C ALA A 72 17.74 16.70 -11.42
N ASP A 73 16.81 17.46 -10.87
CA ASP A 73 17.00 18.89 -10.63
C ASP A 73 17.36 19.14 -9.16
N PRO A 74 18.65 19.35 -8.84
CA PRO A 74 19.08 19.52 -7.46
C PRO A 74 18.58 20.83 -6.81
N SER A 75 18.00 21.74 -7.59
CA SER A 75 17.39 22.96 -7.03
C SER A 75 15.98 22.75 -6.48
N PHE A 76 15.34 21.61 -6.79
CA PHE A 76 14.05 21.24 -6.22
C PHE A 76 14.26 20.45 -4.92
N THR A 77 14.19 21.16 -3.81
CA THR A 77 14.53 20.65 -2.48
C THR A 77 13.35 19.93 -1.83
N LYS A 78 13.59 19.29 -0.68
CA LYS A 78 12.54 18.74 0.18
C LYS A 78 11.52 19.80 0.62
N GLU A 79 11.99 21.02 0.92
CA GLU A 79 11.12 22.13 1.27
C GLU A 79 10.20 22.53 0.11
N ASP A 80 10.71 22.51 -1.13
CA ASP A 80 9.90 22.80 -2.31
C ASP A 80 8.85 21.72 -2.54
N LEU A 81 9.20 20.45 -2.35
CA LEU A 81 8.26 19.33 -2.42
C LEU A 81 7.18 19.46 -1.35
N PHE A 82 7.55 19.78 -0.10
CA PHE A 82 6.61 20.01 1.00
C PHE A 82 5.62 21.12 0.67
N ARG A 83 6.13 22.28 0.23
CA ARG A 83 5.31 23.43 -0.16
C ARG A 83 4.38 23.10 -1.32
N SER A 84 4.86 22.39 -2.31
CA SER A 84 4.04 21.96 -3.45
C SER A 84 2.86 21.11 -2.99
N ILE A 85 3.09 20.09 -2.16
CA ILE A 85 2.03 19.21 -1.65
C ILE A 85 1.02 20.01 -0.80
N CYS A 86 1.48 20.89 0.10
CA CYS A 86 0.61 21.71 0.92
C CYS A 86 -0.24 22.67 0.07
N ASN A 87 0.36 23.31 -0.93
CA ASN A 87 -0.34 24.23 -1.82
C ASN A 87 -1.39 23.52 -2.68
N ASP A 88 -1.04 22.35 -3.27
CA ASP A 88 -1.95 21.54 -4.07
C ASP A 88 -3.14 21.03 -3.22
N GLY A 89 -2.90 20.77 -1.94
CA GLY A 89 -3.91 20.43 -0.96
C GLY A 89 -4.62 21.62 -0.34
N PHE A 90 -4.46 22.84 -0.87
CA PHE A 90 -5.04 24.08 -0.32
C PHE A 90 -4.75 24.31 1.17
N ASN A 91 -3.61 23.82 1.66
CA ASN A 91 -3.21 23.79 3.07
C ASN A 91 -4.19 23.05 4.01
N LEU A 92 -5.01 22.15 3.48
CA LEU A 92 -5.91 21.30 4.25
C LEU A 92 -5.26 19.95 4.63
N SER A 93 -4.10 19.63 4.04
CA SER A 93 -3.35 18.43 4.33
C SER A 93 -2.84 18.41 5.78
N ASP A 94 -2.77 17.24 6.39
CA ASP A 94 -2.03 17.06 7.65
C ASP A 94 -0.53 17.24 7.36
N GLN A 95 0.01 18.37 7.78
CA GLN A 95 1.38 18.78 7.46
C GLN A 95 2.43 17.87 8.11
N ASN A 96 2.13 17.21 9.24
CA ASN A 96 3.04 16.22 9.82
C ASN A 96 3.15 14.98 8.91
N MET A 97 2.04 14.57 8.29
CA MET A 97 2.08 13.47 7.31
C MET A 97 2.82 13.90 6.03
N VAL A 98 2.67 15.13 5.60
CA VAL A 98 3.42 15.66 4.43
C VAL A 98 4.92 15.68 4.73
N GLU A 99 5.33 16.16 5.91
CA GLU A 99 6.73 16.16 6.35
C GLU A 99 7.30 14.74 6.35
N GLN A 100 6.59 13.79 6.97
CA GLN A 100 7.00 12.38 6.98
C GLN A 100 7.11 11.81 5.55
N PHE A 101 6.16 12.14 4.67
CA PHE A 101 6.23 11.72 3.27
C PHE A 101 7.48 12.27 2.58
N VAL A 102 7.77 13.55 2.73
CA VAL A 102 8.92 14.22 2.11
C VAL A 102 10.23 13.60 2.59
N GLU A 103 10.35 13.32 3.89
CA GLU A 103 11.57 12.73 4.46
C GLU A 103 11.78 11.27 4.02
N GLU A 104 10.72 10.47 3.93
CA GLU A 104 10.81 9.04 3.64
C GLU A 104 10.73 8.71 2.14
N SER A 105 10.18 9.61 1.32
CA SER A 105 9.95 9.34 -0.10
C SER A 105 11.24 9.02 -0.88
N PRO A 106 12.40 9.65 -0.65
CA PRO A 106 13.62 9.34 -1.41
C PRO A 106 13.98 7.86 -1.32
N ARG A 107 14.00 7.32 -0.11
CA ARG A 107 14.31 5.91 0.13
C ARG A 107 13.28 4.97 -0.47
N ILE A 108 12.00 5.22 -0.22
CA ILE A 108 10.92 4.31 -0.65
C ILE A 108 10.73 4.34 -2.16
N VAL A 109 10.76 5.52 -2.76
CA VAL A 109 10.62 5.70 -4.22
C VAL A 109 11.75 4.99 -4.96
N TYR A 110 12.99 5.16 -4.51
CA TYR A 110 14.14 4.50 -5.12
C TYR A 110 14.05 2.98 -4.96
N GLU A 111 13.66 2.48 -3.79
CA GLU A 111 13.53 1.06 -3.52
C GLU A 111 12.46 0.40 -4.41
N VAL A 112 11.28 1.00 -4.53
CA VAL A 112 10.21 0.49 -5.41
C VAL A 112 10.64 0.49 -6.88
N ARG A 113 11.39 1.50 -7.30
CA ARG A 113 12.00 1.52 -8.63
C ARG A 113 12.98 0.36 -8.84
N GLU A 114 13.81 0.03 -7.83
CA GLU A 114 14.75 -1.10 -7.92
C GLU A 114 14.00 -2.45 -7.98
N TRP A 115 12.94 -2.62 -7.20
CA TRP A 115 12.07 -3.81 -7.34
C TRP A 115 11.50 -3.93 -8.76
N GLY A 116 11.11 -2.80 -9.33
CA GLY A 116 10.61 -2.76 -10.70
C GLY A 116 11.67 -3.13 -11.73
N ARG A 117 12.89 -2.62 -11.57
CA ARG A 117 14.02 -2.99 -12.45
C ARG A 117 14.29 -4.49 -12.38
N GLU A 118 14.29 -5.07 -11.19
CA GLU A 118 14.44 -6.52 -11.00
C GLU A 118 13.27 -7.33 -11.60
N ALA A 119 12.06 -6.75 -11.61
CA ALA A 119 10.88 -7.32 -12.26
C ALA A 119 10.83 -7.06 -13.77
N GLY A 120 11.89 -6.51 -14.37
CA GLY A 120 11.96 -6.20 -15.80
C GLY A 120 11.05 -5.05 -16.24
N GLN A 121 10.70 -4.13 -15.32
CA GLN A 121 9.86 -2.98 -15.65
C GLN A 121 10.71 -1.80 -16.09
N HIS A 122 10.21 -1.05 -17.08
CA HIS A 122 10.82 0.18 -17.55
C HIS A 122 10.26 1.38 -16.81
N TYR A 123 11.15 2.11 -16.13
CA TYR A 123 10.88 3.37 -15.46
C TYR A 123 11.47 4.51 -16.26
N LYS A 124 10.63 5.47 -16.63
CA LYS A 124 11.07 6.69 -17.31
C LYS A 124 11.19 7.81 -16.28
N PHE A 125 12.36 8.45 -16.27
CA PHE A 125 12.62 9.57 -15.36
C PHE A 125 12.09 10.89 -15.94
N TYR A 126 11.55 11.73 -15.07
CA TYR A 126 11.15 13.11 -15.35
C TYR A 126 11.61 14.05 -14.25
N ARG A 127 12.05 15.23 -14.64
CA ARG A 127 12.35 16.28 -13.69
C ARG A 127 11.11 16.70 -12.89
N PRO A 128 11.27 17.14 -11.63
CA PRO A 128 12.54 17.31 -10.92
C PRO A 128 13.12 16.03 -10.33
N GLY A 129 12.33 15.07 -9.90
CA GLY A 129 12.75 13.85 -9.24
C GLY A 129 11.73 12.70 -9.38
N ASN A 130 11.03 12.63 -10.50
CA ASN A 130 9.90 11.70 -10.68
C ASN A 130 10.24 10.55 -11.62
N TRP A 131 9.66 9.38 -11.32
CA TRP A 131 9.62 8.25 -12.25
C TRP A 131 8.19 7.97 -12.69
N ASP A 132 8.07 7.61 -13.95
CA ASP A 132 6.83 7.14 -14.54
C ASP A 132 6.94 5.67 -14.89
N VAL A 133 5.91 4.93 -14.52
CA VAL A 133 5.75 3.52 -14.84
C VAL A 133 4.27 3.23 -15.01
N SER A 134 3.93 2.30 -15.89
CA SER A 134 2.53 1.89 -16.04
C SER A 134 2.01 1.30 -14.73
N GLY A 135 0.71 1.42 -14.46
CA GLY A 135 0.10 0.86 -13.26
C GLY A 135 0.36 -0.64 -13.09
N ARG A 136 0.34 -1.40 -14.19
CA ARG A 136 0.76 -2.82 -14.18
C ARG A 136 2.24 -2.98 -13.82
N GLY A 137 3.09 -2.08 -14.29
CA GLY A 137 4.51 -2.06 -13.91
C GLY A 137 4.69 -1.79 -12.43
N MET A 138 3.95 -0.84 -11.87
CA MET A 138 3.93 -0.57 -10.44
C MET A 138 3.47 -1.80 -9.64
N GLY A 139 2.38 -2.44 -10.05
CA GLY A 139 1.89 -3.65 -9.40
C GLY A 139 2.93 -4.77 -9.37
N ARG A 140 3.62 -5.01 -10.50
CA ARG A 140 4.71 -6.01 -10.58
C ARG A 140 5.91 -5.65 -9.72
N SER A 141 6.24 -4.37 -9.61
CA SER A 141 7.31 -3.90 -8.74
C SER A 141 7.00 -4.20 -7.28
N LEU A 142 5.79 -3.89 -6.83
CA LEU A 142 5.35 -4.17 -5.46
C LEU A 142 5.31 -5.67 -5.16
N LEU A 143 4.78 -6.48 -6.08
CA LEU A 143 4.79 -7.95 -5.94
C LEU A 143 6.22 -8.47 -5.81
N LYS A 144 7.14 -7.96 -6.63
CA LYS A 144 8.56 -8.34 -6.56
C LYS A 144 9.17 -8.00 -5.19
N GLY A 145 8.85 -6.83 -4.63
CA GLY A 145 9.28 -6.46 -3.27
C GLY A 145 8.76 -7.43 -2.20
N VAL A 146 7.50 -7.83 -2.28
CA VAL A 146 6.90 -8.81 -1.38
C VAL A 146 7.55 -10.20 -1.53
N GLU A 147 7.75 -10.67 -2.76
CA GLU A 147 8.38 -11.97 -3.04
C GLU A 147 9.83 -12.06 -2.54
N LYS A 148 10.57 -10.95 -2.56
CA LYS A 148 11.96 -10.90 -2.07
C LYS A 148 12.08 -11.19 -0.58
N GLU A 149 11.06 -10.84 0.20
CA GLU A 149 11.08 -11.06 1.64
C GLU A 149 10.80 -12.53 2.05
N GLY A 150 10.35 -13.39 1.14
CA GLY A 150 10.22 -14.86 1.29
C GLY A 150 9.50 -15.40 2.53
N SER A 151 9.40 -14.59 3.58
CA SER A 151 8.74 -14.91 4.85
C SER A 151 7.29 -14.43 4.94
N ILE A 152 6.84 -13.60 3.99
CA ILE A 152 5.48 -13.06 3.99
C ILE A 152 4.53 -14.14 3.45
N ARG A 153 3.53 -14.52 4.26
CA ARG A 153 2.48 -15.44 3.83
C ARG A 153 1.38 -14.68 3.10
N LEU A 154 1.05 -15.14 1.88
CA LEU A 154 0.08 -14.47 1.01
C LEU A 154 -1.25 -15.21 1.01
N TYR A 155 -2.34 -14.46 1.22
CA TYR A 155 -3.71 -14.91 1.05
C TYR A 155 -4.38 -14.02 0.01
N GLU A 156 -4.54 -14.53 -1.18
CA GLU A 156 -5.19 -13.83 -2.30
C GLU A 156 -6.63 -14.35 -2.47
N ASP A 157 -7.48 -13.53 -3.11
CA ASP A 157 -8.89 -13.82 -3.32
C ASP A 157 -9.66 -14.06 -2.01
N VAL A 158 -9.17 -13.43 -0.94
CA VAL A 158 -9.80 -13.47 0.38
C VAL A 158 -10.30 -12.06 0.75
N MET A 159 -11.59 -11.89 0.77
CA MET A 159 -12.23 -10.63 1.18
C MET A 159 -12.36 -10.59 2.70
N ILE A 160 -11.68 -9.67 3.33
CA ILE A 160 -11.89 -9.41 4.77
C ILE A 160 -13.25 -8.74 4.95
N ILE A 161 -14.08 -9.33 5.78
CA ILE A 161 -15.47 -8.91 6.01
C ILE A 161 -15.71 -8.31 7.39
N GLY A 162 -14.75 -8.44 8.30
CA GLY A 162 -14.84 -7.87 9.63
C GLY A 162 -13.55 -7.95 10.42
N LEU A 163 -13.35 -7.00 11.32
CA LEU A 163 -12.24 -7.01 12.28
C LEU A 163 -12.69 -7.72 13.57
N LEU A 164 -11.80 -8.49 14.16
CA LEU A 164 -11.96 -9.10 15.47
C LEU A 164 -11.47 -8.14 16.54
N LYS A 165 -12.22 -8.03 17.64
CA LYS A 165 -11.89 -7.16 18.77
C LYS A 165 -11.93 -7.93 20.09
N ASN A 166 -11.06 -7.53 20.99
CA ASN A 166 -11.12 -7.86 22.42
C ASN A 166 -11.11 -6.55 23.20
N GLY A 167 -12.25 -6.15 23.72
CA GLY A 167 -12.45 -4.79 24.23
C GLY A 167 -12.25 -3.74 23.13
N ASP A 168 -11.36 -2.79 23.36
CA ASP A 168 -11.03 -1.72 22.40
C ASP A 168 -9.90 -2.08 21.42
N ARG A 169 -9.23 -3.21 21.66
CA ARG A 169 -8.12 -3.65 20.82
C ARG A 169 -8.62 -4.53 19.67
N VAL A 170 -8.14 -4.23 18.45
CA VAL A 170 -8.28 -5.12 17.28
C VAL A 170 -7.28 -6.26 17.43
N THR A 171 -7.75 -7.50 17.30
CA THR A 171 -6.96 -8.73 17.51
C THR A 171 -6.92 -9.64 16.29
N GLY A 172 -7.39 -9.15 15.16
CA GLY A 172 -7.41 -9.92 13.92
C GLY A 172 -8.56 -9.55 13.00
N ALA A 173 -8.90 -10.47 12.11
CA ALA A 173 -9.96 -10.30 11.13
C ALA A 173 -10.61 -11.63 10.73
N VAL A 174 -11.80 -11.55 10.14
CA VAL A 174 -12.45 -12.65 9.45
C VAL A 174 -12.49 -12.36 7.96
N GLY A 175 -12.02 -13.29 7.16
CA GLY A 175 -12.07 -13.25 5.71
C GLY A 175 -12.98 -14.33 5.13
N MET A 176 -13.45 -14.09 3.93
CA MET A 176 -14.20 -15.05 3.12
C MET A 176 -13.38 -15.35 1.86
N ASP A 177 -13.08 -16.61 1.65
CA ASP A 177 -12.54 -17.08 0.37
C ASP A 177 -13.59 -16.88 -0.72
N LEU A 178 -13.23 -16.15 -1.78
CA LEU A 178 -14.17 -15.76 -2.83
C LEU A 178 -14.51 -16.88 -3.81
N TYR A 179 -13.71 -17.94 -3.84
CA TYR A 179 -13.97 -19.10 -4.69
C TYR A 179 -14.70 -20.21 -3.95
N GLU A 180 -14.28 -20.50 -2.71
CA GLU A 180 -14.86 -21.61 -1.94
C GLU A 180 -16.02 -21.17 -1.06
N GLY A 181 -16.19 -19.87 -0.80
CA GLY A 181 -17.22 -19.32 0.07
C GLY A 181 -17.09 -19.71 1.54
N CYS A 182 -15.93 -20.22 1.95
CA CYS A 182 -15.64 -20.55 3.34
C CYS A 182 -15.04 -19.37 4.09
N LEU A 183 -15.06 -19.43 5.43
CA LEU A 183 -14.45 -18.41 6.27
C LEU A 183 -13.03 -18.80 6.71
N LEU A 184 -12.16 -17.79 6.74
CA LEU A 184 -10.85 -17.84 7.36
C LEU A 184 -10.83 -16.86 8.54
N GLN A 185 -10.23 -17.27 9.65
CA GLN A 185 -10.03 -16.41 10.81
C GLN A 185 -8.54 -16.12 10.97
N PHE A 186 -8.19 -14.85 10.95
CA PHE A 186 -6.83 -14.38 11.19
C PHE A 186 -6.77 -13.81 12.60
N GLU A 187 -5.87 -14.34 13.43
CA GLU A 187 -5.55 -13.82 14.76
C GLU A 187 -4.18 -13.16 14.70
N ALA A 188 -4.10 -11.89 15.09
CA ALA A 188 -2.91 -11.07 14.94
C ALA A 188 -2.65 -10.19 16.17
N LYS A 189 -1.38 -9.90 16.43
CA LYS A 189 -1.00 -8.92 17.45
C LYS A 189 -1.30 -7.51 17.01
N GLU A 190 -1.04 -7.23 15.70
CA GLU A 190 -1.30 -5.93 15.08
C GLU A 190 -1.97 -6.11 13.72
N VAL A 191 -2.81 -5.13 13.33
CA VAL A 191 -3.53 -5.14 12.05
C VAL A 191 -3.28 -3.83 11.32
N VAL A 192 -2.84 -3.93 10.07
CA VAL A 192 -2.64 -2.78 9.17
C VAL A 192 -3.70 -2.79 8.08
N LEU A 193 -4.45 -1.70 7.93
CA LEU A 193 -5.42 -1.53 6.86
C LEU A 193 -4.80 -0.75 5.69
N GLY A 194 -4.49 -1.46 4.60
CA GLY A 194 -4.02 -0.90 3.34
C GLY A 194 -5.05 -1.10 2.20
N THR A 195 -6.33 -1.01 2.51
CA THR A 195 -7.44 -1.39 1.63
C THR A 195 -7.79 -0.36 0.55
N GLY A 196 -7.03 0.74 0.49
CA GLY A 196 -7.27 1.79 -0.49
C GLY A 196 -8.47 2.68 -0.15
N GLY A 197 -8.93 3.43 -1.14
CA GLY A 197 -9.99 4.41 -0.99
C GLY A 197 -11.40 3.85 -1.23
N TYR A 198 -12.32 4.78 -1.55
CA TYR A 198 -13.72 4.50 -1.79
C TYR A 198 -14.16 5.24 -3.05
N GLN A 199 -14.65 4.50 -4.04
CA GLN A 199 -15.15 5.06 -5.31
C GLN A 199 -16.56 4.50 -5.61
N PRO A 200 -17.58 4.89 -4.84
CA PRO A 200 -18.90 4.32 -5.00
C PRO A 200 -19.62 4.88 -6.22
N TYR A 201 -20.27 4.00 -6.95
CA TYR A 201 -21.35 4.32 -7.90
C TYR A 201 -21.04 5.39 -8.96
N SER A 202 -19.76 5.64 -9.28
CA SER A 202 -19.42 6.52 -10.38
C SER A 202 -19.51 5.79 -11.72
N LEU A 203 -20.20 6.36 -12.69
CA LEU A 203 -20.19 5.88 -14.07
C LEU A 203 -18.79 5.96 -14.74
N LYS A 204 -17.89 6.71 -14.12
CA LYS A 204 -16.51 6.95 -14.57
C LYS A 204 -15.50 6.65 -13.48
N ASN A 205 -15.68 5.58 -12.70
CA ASN A 205 -14.65 5.15 -11.79
C ASN A 205 -13.52 4.42 -12.54
N THR A 206 -12.33 4.47 -12.00
CA THR A 206 -11.17 3.77 -12.57
C THR A 206 -11.09 2.33 -12.10
N ASN A 207 -11.83 1.98 -11.03
CA ASN A 207 -11.73 0.65 -10.44
C ASN A 207 -12.96 0.31 -9.59
N SER A 208 -13.68 -0.72 -9.97
CA SER A 208 -14.86 -1.24 -9.27
C SER A 208 -14.52 -1.95 -7.95
N ASP A 209 -13.25 -2.26 -7.69
CA ASP A 209 -12.84 -2.98 -6.47
C ASP A 209 -12.79 -2.09 -5.23
N MET A 210 -12.87 -0.76 -5.40
CA MET A 210 -12.78 0.22 -4.31
C MET A 210 -14.14 0.46 -3.65
N THR A 211 -14.58 -0.51 -2.88
CA THR A 211 -15.94 -0.58 -2.32
C THR A 211 -16.05 -0.02 -0.90
N GLY A 212 -14.95 0.46 -0.30
CA GLY A 212 -14.97 1.08 1.03
C GLY A 212 -15.00 0.09 2.19
N ASP A 213 -14.65 -1.16 1.95
CA ASP A 213 -14.70 -2.22 2.97
C ASP A 213 -13.84 -1.88 4.18
N GLY A 214 -12.62 -1.36 3.95
CA GLY A 214 -11.70 -1.01 5.02
C GLY A 214 -12.20 0.15 5.88
N GLN A 215 -12.72 1.21 5.25
CA GLN A 215 -13.30 2.35 5.97
C GLN A 215 -14.49 1.91 6.82
N ALA A 216 -15.36 1.07 6.27
CA ALA A 216 -16.51 0.53 7.00
C ALA A 216 -16.07 -0.32 8.21
N MET A 217 -15.05 -1.16 8.04
CA MET A 217 -14.50 -1.97 9.13
C MET A 217 -13.80 -1.11 10.19
N ALA A 218 -13.00 -0.13 9.78
CA ALA A 218 -12.34 0.81 10.68
C ALA A 218 -13.36 1.60 11.52
N TYR A 219 -14.39 2.15 10.87
CA TYR A 219 -15.46 2.86 11.56
C TYR A 219 -16.18 1.98 12.60
N ARG A 220 -16.57 0.74 12.23
CA ARG A 220 -17.18 -0.20 13.17
C ARG A 220 -16.25 -0.60 14.31
N ALA A 221 -14.94 -0.58 14.09
CA ALA A 221 -13.94 -0.84 15.11
C ALA A 221 -13.73 0.34 16.06
N GLY A 222 -14.26 1.53 15.74
CA GLY A 222 -14.18 2.74 16.56
C GLY A 222 -13.13 3.76 16.07
N ALA A 223 -12.59 3.59 14.85
CA ALA A 223 -11.67 4.57 14.28
C ALA A 223 -12.41 5.87 13.93
N ARG A 224 -11.73 6.99 14.14
CA ARG A 224 -12.17 8.29 13.63
C ARG A 224 -11.88 8.36 12.13
N LEU A 225 -12.86 8.74 11.34
CA LEU A 225 -12.72 9.02 9.91
C LEU A 225 -12.51 10.52 9.70
N ALA A 226 -11.70 10.85 8.72
CA ALA A 226 -11.43 12.22 8.27
C ALA A 226 -11.96 12.42 6.84
#